data_d3790b6b576759bf96b5054098d0d6b2
#
_entry.id   d3790b6b576759bf96b5054098d0d6b2
#
_cell.length_a   1.000
_cell.length_b   1.000
_cell.length_c   1.000
_cell.angle_alpha   90.00
_cell.angle_beta   90.00
_cell.angle_gamma   90.00
#
_symmetry.space_group_name_H-M   'P 1'
#
loop_
_entity.id
_entity.type
_entity.pdbx_description
1 polymer ?
#
loop_
_entity_poly.entity_id
_entity_poly.type
_entity_poly.pdbx_seq_one_letter_code
_entity_poly.pdbx_strand_id
1 'polypeptide(L)'
;EEIQWLRYLGCTRVQLGVQHIDRKILKKVNRGCYVEDAMAALQKLKNYGYKVDAHWMPDLPGSSPDIDKRMFDTILDTSTLQFDQWKVYPTSVVPWTKIKKWHEEGTYVPYTDEDPEKLINVLLHVKNKVHPWIRLNRVVRDIPNYTRDGVQYIYGGNTVTNLRQILHDRLNKCGQLCRCIRCREVKKNMNMIHLARSVVRTYESSGGTEHFISINH
;
A
#
# COMPACT_ATOMS: atom_id res chain seq x y z
N GLU A 1 -17.73 11.24 -18.03
CA GLU A 1 -18.71 10.28 -18.57
C GLU A 1 -18.44 8.85 -18.06
N GLU A 2 -17.24 8.25 -18.26
CA GLU A 2 -16.92 6.87 -17.85
C GLU A 2 -17.13 6.62 -16.34
N ILE A 3 -16.70 7.55 -15.49
CA ILE A 3 -16.87 7.44 -14.03
C ILE A 3 -18.36 7.41 -13.64
N GLN A 4 -19.19 8.25 -14.27
CA GLN A 4 -20.63 8.28 -14.06
C GLN A 4 -21.27 6.97 -14.53
N TRP A 5 -20.88 6.50 -15.70
CA TRP A 5 -21.38 5.26 -16.26
C TRP A 5 -21.03 4.04 -15.39
N LEU A 6 -19.79 3.94 -14.94
CA LEU A 6 -19.38 2.89 -14.00
C LEU A 6 -20.19 2.96 -12.68
N ARG A 7 -20.46 4.17 -12.19
CA ARG A 7 -21.30 4.36 -10.99
C ARG A 7 -22.73 3.89 -11.22
N TYR A 8 -23.30 4.22 -12.37
CA TYR A 8 -24.63 3.77 -12.77
C TYR A 8 -24.71 2.23 -12.86
N LEU A 9 -23.66 1.57 -13.34
CA LEU A 9 -23.55 0.11 -13.38
C LEU A 9 -23.31 -0.54 -12.00
N GLY A 10 -23.29 0.24 -10.90
CA GLY A 10 -23.15 -0.27 -9.55
C GLY A 10 -21.70 -0.40 -9.06
N CYS A 11 -20.70 0.10 -9.79
CA CYS A 11 -19.32 0.14 -9.32
C CYS A 11 -19.18 1.10 -8.13
N THR A 12 -18.66 0.60 -7.02
CA THR A 12 -18.49 1.37 -5.77
C THR A 12 -17.04 1.60 -5.37
N ARG A 13 -16.10 0.94 -6.03
CA ARG A 13 -14.68 0.97 -5.69
C ARG A 13 -13.80 0.99 -6.93
N VAL A 14 -12.78 1.83 -6.92
CA VAL A 14 -11.76 1.92 -7.98
C VAL A 14 -10.37 1.73 -7.38
N GLN A 15 -9.46 1.11 -8.13
CA GLN A 15 -8.08 0.91 -7.72
C GLN A 15 -7.15 1.69 -8.64
N LEU A 16 -6.29 2.52 -8.05
CA LEU A 16 -5.31 3.33 -8.76
C LEU A 16 -3.89 2.79 -8.54
N GLY A 17 -3.19 2.57 -9.63
CA GLY A 17 -1.78 2.19 -9.60
C GLY A 17 -0.87 3.41 -9.47
N VAL A 18 -0.84 4.06 -8.33
CA VAL A 18 0.01 5.25 -8.08
C VAL A 18 1.49 4.87 -8.04
N GLN A 19 1.82 3.81 -7.33
CA GLN A 19 3.11 3.15 -7.15
C GLN A 19 4.10 3.94 -6.30
N HIS A 20 4.39 5.20 -6.61
CA HIS A 20 5.29 6.07 -5.86
C HIS A 20 4.86 7.55 -6.02
N ILE A 21 5.39 8.47 -5.19
CA ILE A 21 5.11 9.92 -5.33
C ILE A 21 6.31 10.70 -5.90
N ASP A 22 7.53 10.12 -5.87
CA ASP A 22 8.71 10.78 -6.42
C ASP A 22 8.69 10.74 -7.95
N ARG A 23 8.69 11.94 -8.56
CA ARG A 23 8.64 12.10 -10.02
C ARG A 23 9.84 11.47 -10.75
N LYS A 24 11.05 11.48 -10.13
CA LYS A 24 12.25 10.91 -10.74
C LYS A 24 12.14 9.38 -10.79
N ILE A 25 11.64 8.75 -9.73
CA ILE A 25 11.39 7.32 -9.67
C ILE A 25 10.33 6.92 -10.69
N LEU A 26 9.17 7.61 -10.71
CA LEU A 26 8.09 7.34 -11.65
C LEU A 26 8.55 7.49 -13.11
N LYS A 27 9.36 8.52 -13.40
CA LYS A 27 9.95 8.70 -14.73
C LYS A 27 10.91 7.56 -15.10
N LYS A 28 11.77 7.15 -14.16
CA LYS A 28 12.74 6.06 -14.36
C LYS A 28 12.04 4.75 -14.72
N VAL A 29 10.94 4.42 -14.03
CA VAL A 29 10.16 3.20 -14.30
C VAL A 29 9.12 3.37 -15.42
N ASN A 30 9.14 4.50 -16.12
CA ASN A 30 8.25 4.82 -17.25
C ASN A 30 6.77 4.67 -16.89
N ARG A 31 6.37 5.21 -15.72
CA ARG A 31 4.98 5.07 -15.24
C ARG A 31 3.96 5.83 -16.10
N GLY A 32 4.36 6.92 -16.74
CA GLY A 32 3.51 7.72 -17.62
C GLY A 32 2.48 8.61 -16.91
N CYS A 33 2.35 8.53 -15.59
CA CYS A 33 1.53 9.43 -14.78
C CYS A 33 2.25 9.74 -13.45
N TYR A 34 1.89 10.85 -12.83
CA TYR A 34 2.56 11.37 -11.65
C TYR A 34 1.57 11.55 -10.50
N VAL A 35 2.09 12.00 -9.34
CA VAL A 35 1.28 12.14 -8.12
C VAL A 35 0.14 13.14 -8.28
N GLU A 36 0.34 14.19 -9.05
CA GLU A 36 -0.66 15.21 -9.35
C GLU A 36 -1.88 14.61 -10.10
N ASP A 37 -1.61 13.70 -11.05
CA ASP A 37 -2.66 12.97 -11.78
C ASP A 37 -3.45 12.07 -10.83
N ALA A 38 -2.75 11.42 -9.88
CA ALA A 38 -3.39 10.58 -8.88
C ALA A 38 -4.25 11.39 -7.91
N MET A 39 -3.78 12.60 -7.49
CA MET A 39 -4.55 13.51 -6.63
C MET A 39 -5.82 13.98 -7.33
N ALA A 40 -5.73 14.40 -8.59
CA ALA A 40 -6.88 14.82 -9.39
C ALA A 40 -7.88 13.69 -9.61
N ALA A 41 -7.38 12.48 -9.91
CA ALA A 41 -8.22 11.29 -10.06
C ALA A 41 -8.91 10.91 -8.74
N LEU A 42 -8.19 10.96 -7.61
CA LEU A 42 -8.75 10.68 -6.28
C LEU A 42 -9.88 11.64 -5.94
N GLN A 43 -9.66 12.96 -6.09
CA GLN A 43 -10.68 13.97 -5.85
C GLN A 43 -11.93 13.72 -6.69
N LYS A 44 -11.74 13.49 -8.00
CA LYS A 44 -12.86 13.22 -8.91
C LYS A 44 -13.64 11.96 -8.49
N LEU A 45 -12.96 10.87 -8.17
CA LEU A 45 -13.60 9.63 -7.74
C LEU A 45 -14.33 9.79 -6.41
N LYS A 46 -13.73 10.49 -5.44
CA LYS A 46 -14.38 10.79 -4.16
C LYS A 46 -15.67 11.61 -4.35
N ASN A 47 -15.67 12.63 -5.22
CA ASN A 47 -16.84 13.42 -5.54
C ASN A 47 -17.99 12.61 -6.14
N TYR A 48 -17.69 11.48 -6.79
CA TYR A 48 -18.69 10.52 -7.28
C TYR A 48 -19.03 9.40 -6.28
N GLY A 49 -18.55 9.50 -5.04
CA GLY A 49 -18.86 8.57 -3.96
C GLY A 49 -18.18 7.20 -4.08
N TYR A 50 -17.05 7.13 -4.77
CA TYR A 50 -16.25 5.91 -4.82
C TYR A 50 -15.38 5.75 -3.57
N LYS A 51 -15.16 4.51 -3.15
CA LYS A 51 -14.02 4.12 -2.35
C LYS A 51 -12.82 3.89 -3.27
N VAL A 52 -11.67 4.46 -2.90
CA VAL A 52 -10.49 4.45 -3.78
C VAL A 52 -9.32 3.75 -3.11
N ASP A 53 -8.81 2.74 -3.81
CA ASP A 53 -7.63 1.97 -3.37
C ASP A 53 -6.37 2.52 -4.07
N ALA A 54 -5.25 2.59 -3.35
CA ALA A 54 -3.94 2.87 -3.94
C ALA A 54 -3.04 1.65 -3.91
N HIS A 55 -2.25 1.47 -4.96
CA HIS A 55 -1.13 0.54 -5.00
C HIS A 55 0.18 1.31 -4.81
N TRP A 56 0.96 0.93 -3.81
CA TRP A 56 2.26 1.48 -3.47
C TRP A 56 3.35 0.44 -3.68
N MET A 57 4.46 0.84 -4.25
CA MET A 57 5.57 -0.06 -4.56
C MET A 57 6.88 0.46 -3.96
N PRO A 58 7.21 0.09 -2.71
CA PRO A 58 8.55 0.33 -2.19
C PRO A 58 9.59 -0.51 -2.93
N ASP A 59 10.84 -0.10 -2.83
CA ASP A 59 11.99 -0.75 -3.46
C ASP A 59 11.98 -0.65 -5.01
N LEU A 60 11.43 0.44 -5.56
CA LEU A 60 11.51 0.72 -7.00
C LEU A 60 12.92 1.18 -7.40
N PRO A 61 13.35 0.95 -8.67
CA PRO A 61 14.62 1.45 -9.18
C PRO A 61 14.82 2.95 -8.95
N GLY A 62 15.79 3.29 -8.13
CA GLY A 62 16.11 4.66 -7.71
C GLY A 62 15.54 5.06 -6.36
N SER A 63 14.80 4.17 -5.70
CA SER A 63 14.38 4.37 -4.32
C SER A 63 15.42 3.85 -3.31
N SER A 64 15.17 4.16 -2.04
CA SER A 64 15.90 3.66 -0.88
C SER A 64 14.94 3.52 0.31
N PRO A 65 15.31 2.80 1.38
CA PRO A 65 14.46 2.70 2.57
C PRO A 65 14.01 4.04 3.13
N ASP A 66 14.87 5.05 3.12
CA ASP A 66 14.54 6.38 3.64
C ASP A 66 13.63 7.18 2.69
N ILE A 67 13.81 7.02 1.38
CA ILE A 67 12.91 7.61 0.39
C ILE A 67 11.52 7.01 0.53
N ASP A 68 11.42 5.69 0.66
CA ASP A 68 10.14 5.00 0.80
C ASP A 68 9.43 5.34 2.12
N LYS A 69 10.16 5.45 3.24
CA LYS A 69 9.59 5.91 4.51
C LYS A 69 9.04 7.33 4.39
N ARG A 70 9.81 8.27 3.81
CA ARG A 70 9.34 9.64 3.57
C ARG A 70 8.14 9.69 2.63
N MET A 71 8.11 8.85 1.59
CA MET A 71 6.95 8.70 0.73
C MET A 71 5.69 8.38 1.53
N PHE A 72 5.75 7.36 2.39
CA PHE A 72 4.60 6.96 3.20
C PHE A 72 4.20 8.02 4.23
N ASP A 73 5.15 8.72 4.84
CA ASP A 73 4.87 9.84 5.73
C ASP A 73 4.14 10.96 4.97
N THR A 74 4.66 11.37 3.80
CA THR A 74 4.03 12.38 2.95
C THR A 74 2.59 11.99 2.56
N ILE A 75 2.35 10.72 2.19
CA ILE A 75 1.02 10.25 1.82
C ILE A 75 0.05 10.32 3.01
N LEU A 76 0.50 9.98 4.20
CA LEU A 76 -0.32 10.03 5.42
C LEU A 76 -0.67 11.47 5.80
N ASP A 77 0.27 12.40 5.66
CA ASP A 77 0.11 13.79 6.08
C ASP A 77 -0.61 14.66 5.03
N THR A 78 -0.77 14.17 3.79
CA THR A 78 -1.35 14.94 2.68
C THR A 78 -2.84 14.63 2.51
N SER A 79 -3.70 15.64 2.71
CA SER A 79 -5.16 15.48 2.60
C SER A 79 -5.62 15.06 1.20
N THR A 80 -4.92 15.47 0.14
CA THR A 80 -5.22 15.10 -1.25
C THR A 80 -4.76 13.68 -1.62
N LEU A 81 -4.17 12.91 -0.68
CA LEU A 81 -3.71 11.52 -0.87
C LEU A 81 -4.38 10.54 0.11
N GLN A 82 -5.52 10.92 0.71
CA GLN A 82 -6.25 10.06 1.66
C GLN A 82 -7.07 8.99 0.92
N PHE A 83 -6.38 7.90 0.55
CA PHE A 83 -7.01 6.71 -0.03
C PHE A 83 -7.65 5.84 1.04
N ASP A 84 -8.77 5.20 0.73
CA ASP A 84 -9.50 4.33 1.66
C ASP A 84 -8.78 3.01 1.96
N GLN A 85 -8.05 2.49 0.98
CA GLN A 85 -7.37 1.21 1.09
C GLN A 85 -6.02 1.24 0.37
N TRP A 86 -5.04 0.57 0.98
CA TRP A 86 -3.71 0.42 0.40
C TRP A 86 -3.37 -1.04 0.13
N LYS A 87 -2.75 -1.26 -1.01
CA LYS A 87 -2.00 -2.47 -1.35
C LYS A 87 -0.54 -2.07 -1.48
N VAL A 88 0.28 -2.51 -0.54
CA VAL A 88 1.72 -2.28 -0.60
C VAL A 88 2.35 -3.52 -1.22
N TYR A 89 2.94 -3.34 -2.39
CA TYR A 89 3.58 -4.40 -3.15
C TYR A 89 5.06 -4.08 -3.32
N PRO A 90 5.94 -4.57 -2.43
CA PRO A 90 7.37 -4.44 -2.64
C PRO A 90 7.75 -4.90 -4.03
N THR A 91 8.68 -4.19 -4.64
CA THR A 91 9.13 -4.50 -6.00
C THR A 91 9.72 -5.90 -6.06
N SER A 92 9.34 -6.67 -7.06
CA SER A 92 9.90 -7.98 -7.35
C SER A 92 10.43 -7.97 -8.79
N VAL A 93 11.62 -8.52 -8.97
CA VAL A 93 12.24 -8.70 -10.28
C VAL A 93 11.66 -9.95 -10.90
N VAL A 94 10.84 -9.79 -11.94
CA VAL A 94 10.13 -10.90 -12.60
C VAL A 94 10.47 -10.96 -14.10
N PRO A 95 10.28 -12.12 -14.77
CA PRO A 95 10.58 -12.29 -16.19
C PRO A 95 9.89 -11.22 -17.07
N TRP A 96 10.46 -11.00 -18.24
CA TRP A 96 9.94 -10.13 -19.32
C TRP A 96 9.75 -8.66 -18.94
N THR A 97 10.42 -8.20 -17.87
CA THR A 97 10.38 -6.80 -17.43
C THR A 97 11.71 -6.10 -17.70
N LYS A 98 11.65 -4.78 -17.94
CA LYS A 98 12.85 -3.96 -18.04
C LYS A 98 13.65 -3.96 -16.73
N ILE A 99 12.96 -4.09 -15.58
CA ILE A 99 13.59 -4.19 -14.25
C ILE A 99 14.48 -5.43 -14.17
N LYS A 100 14.06 -6.57 -14.74
CA LYS A 100 14.89 -7.77 -14.80
C LYS A 100 16.19 -7.53 -15.56
N LYS A 101 16.11 -6.86 -16.72
CA LYS A 101 17.30 -6.50 -17.49
C LYS A 101 18.25 -5.61 -16.68
N TRP A 102 17.74 -4.59 -16.01
CA TRP A 102 18.54 -3.72 -15.15
C TRP A 102 19.18 -4.47 -13.97
N HIS A 103 18.48 -5.45 -13.43
CA HIS A 103 19.00 -6.29 -12.37
C HIS A 103 20.16 -7.17 -12.88
N GLU A 104 20.02 -7.79 -14.04
CA GLU A 104 21.07 -8.60 -14.69
C GLU A 104 22.30 -7.76 -15.07
N GLU A 105 22.10 -6.52 -15.50
CA GLU A 105 23.16 -5.54 -15.80
C GLU A 105 23.81 -4.93 -14.54
N GLY A 106 23.30 -5.21 -13.35
CA GLY A 106 23.77 -4.63 -12.09
C GLY A 106 23.44 -3.14 -11.91
N THR A 107 22.61 -2.56 -12.80
CA THR A 107 22.21 -1.14 -12.73
C THR A 107 21.05 -0.89 -11.77
N TYR A 108 20.41 -1.95 -11.29
CA TYR A 108 19.43 -1.94 -10.22
C TYR A 108 19.57 -3.20 -9.36
N VAL A 109 19.79 -2.99 -8.08
CA VAL A 109 19.73 -4.03 -7.06
C VAL A 109 18.65 -3.60 -6.07
N PRO A 110 17.61 -4.42 -5.83
CA PRO A 110 16.66 -4.14 -4.76
C PRO A 110 17.37 -4.01 -3.42
N TYR A 111 17.05 -2.99 -2.62
CA TYR A 111 17.65 -2.88 -1.29
C TYR A 111 17.22 -4.06 -0.37
N THR A 112 16.14 -4.75 -0.74
CA THR A 112 15.71 -5.99 -0.07
C THR A 112 16.69 -7.14 -0.30
N ASP A 113 17.38 -7.19 -1.46
CA ASP A 113 18.39 -8.23 -1.75
C ASP A 113 19.69 -7.97 -0.99
N GLU A 114 20.02 -6.70 -0.73
CA GLU A 114 21.17 -6.34 0.10
C GLU A 114 20.96 -6.72 1.57
N ASP A 115 19.74 -6.40 2.09
CA ASP A 115 19.32 -6.69 3.46
C ASP A 115 17.79 -6.70 3.55
N PRO A 116 17.14 -7.87 3.74
CA PRO A 116 15.71 -7.98 3.92
C PRO A 116 15.15 -7.15 5.07
N GLU A 117 15.96 -6.84 6.09
CA GLU A 117 15.54 -6.00 7.21
C GLU A 117 15.23 -4.56 6.79
N LYS A 118 15.86 -4.06 5.73
CA LYS A 118 15.55 -2.73 5.17
C LYS A 118 14.09 -2.62 4.76
N LEU A 119 13.56 -3.61 4.02
CA LEU A 119 12.15 -3.65 3.63
C LEU A 119 11.22 -3.84 4.84
N ILE A 120 11.57 -4.77 5.73
CA ILE A 120 10.79 -5.02 6.94
C ILE A 120 10.65 -3.72 7.76
N ASN A 121 11.72 -2.96 7.92
CA ASN A 121 11.71 -1.68 8.65
C ASN A 121 10.84 -0.62 7.95
N VAL A 122 10.83 -0.55 6.62
CA VAL A 122 9.91 0.32 5.86
C VAL A 122 8.45 -0.09 6.13
N LEU A 123 8.14 -1.38 6.07
CA LEU A 123 6.76 -1.86 6.27
C LEU A 123 6.29 -1.76 7.73
N LEU A 124 7.18 -1.93 8.70
CA LEU A 124 6.89 -1.66 10.12
C LEU A 124 6.57 -0.19 10.35
N HIS A 125 7.35 0.72 9.74
CA HIS A 125 7.09 2.15 9.79
C HIS A 125 5.68 2.48 9.26
N VAL A 126 5.30 1.93 8.10
CA VAL A 126 3.94 2.09 7.56
C VAL A 126 2.87 1.57 8.52
N LYS A 127 3.06 0.36 9.06
CA LYS A 127 2.06 -0.25 9.96
C LYS A 127 1.90 0.49 11.29
N ASN A 128 2.96 1.12 11.77
CA ASN A 128 2.92 1.93 12.99
C ASN A 128 2.19 3.27 12.80
N LYS A 129 2.33 3.89 11.62
CA LYS A 129 1.82 5.23 11.34
C LYS A 129 0.46 5.26 10.65
N VAL A 130 0.07 4.18 9.97
CA VAL A 130 -1.16 4.14 9.17
C VAL A 130 -2.38 4.59 9.96
N HIS A 131 -3.17 5.47 9.36
CA HIS A 131 -4.39 5.99 9.97
C HIS A 131 -5.46 4.91 10.18
N PRO A 132 -6.29 5.05 11.23
CA PRO A 132 -7.31 4.06 11.57
C PRO A 132 -8.46 3.97 10.56
N TRP A 133 -8.61 4.92 9.65
CA TRP A 133 -9.58 4.88 8.55
C TRP A 133 -9.03 4.25 7.26
N ILE A 134 -7.75 3.91 7.21
CA ILE A 134 -7.12 3.25 6.06
C ILE A 134 -7.11 1.74 6.27
N ARG A 135 -7.44 0.98 5.22
CA ARG A 135 -7.31 -0.47 5.20
C ARG A 135 -6.03 -0.90 4.51
N LEU A 136 -5.06 -1.45 5.24
CA LEU A 136 -3.91 -2.14 4.62
C LEU A 136 -4.36 -3.53 4.14
N ASN A 137 -4.85 -3.60 2.91
CA ASN A 137 -5.41 -4.84 2.37
C ASN A 137 -4.31 -5.89 2.13
N ARG A 138 -3.21 -5.47 1.47
CA ARG A 138 -2.04 -6.33 1.24
C ARG A 138 -0.75 -5.56 1.57
N VAL A 139 0.26 -6.28 2.04
CA VAL A 139 1.63 -5.77 2.30
C VAL A 139 2.70 -6.59 1.58
N VAL A 140 2.26 -7.54 0.77
CA VAL A 140 3.05 -8.36 -0.12
C VAL A 140 2.17 -8.82 -1.26
N ARG A 141 2.74 -9.07 -2.42
CA ARG A 141 2.07 -9.71 -3.55
C ARG A 141 2.24 -11.21 -3.42
N ASP A 142 1.14 -11.96 -3.52
CA ASP A 142 1.15 -13.42 -3.51
C ASP A 142 1.60 -13.92 -4.91
N ILE A 143 2.90 -13.88 -5.17
CA ILE A 143 3.52 -14.46 -6.37
C ILE A 143 4.41 -15.59 -5.89
N PRO A 144 4.33 -16.78 -6.50
CA PRO A 144 5.22 -17.87 -6.17
C PRO A 144 6.65 -17.54 -6.63
N ASN A 145 7.65 -17.95 -5.84
CA ASN A 145 9.06 -17.76 -6.19
C ASN A 145 9.46 -18.61 -7.41
N TYR A 146 8.76 -19.72 -7.62
CA TYR A 146 8.97 -20.67 -8.72
C TYR A 146 7.64 -20.95 -9.42
N THR A 147 7.69 -21.22 -10.72
CA THR A 147 6.54 -21.72 -11.49
C THR A 147 6.18 -23.16 -11.04
N ARG A 148 5.05 -23.68 -11.53
CA ARG A 148 4.67 -25.08 -11.28
C ARG A 148 5.70 -26.08 -11.80
N ASP A 149 6.42 -25.72 -12.86
CA ASP A 149 7.46 -26.53 -13.49
C ASP A 149 8.85 -26.34 -12.84
N GLY A 150 8.90 -25.67 -11.68
CA GLY A 150 10.15 -25.46 -10.92
C GLY A 150 11.07 -24.38 -11.47
N VAL A 151 10.62 -23.60 -12.46
CA VAL A 151 11.40 -22.47 -13.00
C VAL A 151 11.31 -21.28 -12.06
N GLN A 152 12.45 -20.64 -11.78
CA GLN A 152 12.49 -19.43 -10.95
C GLN A 152 11.68 -18.31 -11.59
N TYR A 153 10.78 -17.70 -10.80
CA TYR A 153 9.93 -16.60 -11.25
C TYR A 153 10.29 -15.25 -10.64
N ILE A 154 10.80 -15.23 -9.40
CA ILE A 154 11.32 -14.02 -8.74
C ILE A 154 12.84 -14.10 -8.73
N TYR A 155 13.48 -13.13 -9.38
CA TYR A 155 14.94 -13.04 -9.53
C TYR A 155 15.58 -12.08 -8.52
N GLY A 156 14.78 -11.21 -7.88
CA GLY A 156 15.23 -10.26 -6.87
C GLY A 156 14.05 -9.58 -6.19
N GLY A 157 14.31 -8.91 -5.07
CA GLY A 157 13.32 -8.28 -4.21
C GLY A 157 12.70 -9.25 -3.22
N ASN A 158 11.51 -8.93 -2.71
CA ASN A 158 10.91 -9.73 -1.64
C ASN A 158 10.49 -11.13 -2.08
N THR A 159 11.09 -12.15 -1.46
CA THR A 159 10.75 -13.56 -1.62
C THR A 159 9.95 -14.15 -0.45
N VAL A 160 9.72 -13.35 0.60
CA VAL A 160 9.04 -13.78 1.83
C VAL A 160 7.53 -13.71 1.65
N THR A 161 6.87 -14.87 1.57
CA THR A 161 5.42 -14.98 1.34
C THR A 161 4.57 -14.69 2.58
N ASN A 162 5.07 -15.00 3.78
CA ASN A 162 4.39 -14.76 5.05
C ASN A 162 4.76 -13.41 5.72
N LEU A 163 5.21 -12.44 4.93
CA LEU A 163 5.72 -11.15 5.41
C LEU A 163 4.74 -10.43 6.36
N ARG A 164 3.43 -10.49 6.09
CA ARG A 164 2.42 -9.90 6.99
C ARG A 164 2.47 -10.49 8.39
N GLN A 165 2.68 -11.79 8.54
CA GLN A 165 2.78 -12.45 9.84
C GLN A 165 4.04 -12.01 10.59
N ILE A 166 5.17 -11.99 9.90
CA ILE A 166 6.45 -11.51 10.47
C ILE A 166 6.30 -10.08 11.00
N LEU A 167 5.69 -9.18 10.22
CA LEU A 167 5.45 -7.79 10.65
C LEU A 167 4.54 -7.70 11.87
N HIS A 168 3.52 -8.55 11.94
CA HIS A 168 2.60 -8.59 13.07
C HIS A 168 3.29 -9.05 14.34
N ASP A 169 4.07 -10.12 14.25
CA ASP A 169 4.81 -10.69 15.37
C ASP A 169 5.87 -9.71 15.92
N ARG A 170 6.55 -8.99 15.04
CA ARG A 170 7.51 -7.95 15.43
C ARG A 170 6.84 -6.77 16.15
N LEU A 171 5.72 -6.28 15.63
CA LEU A 171 4.96 -5.22 16.30
C LEU A 171 4.54 -5.65 17.69
N ASN A 172 3.98 -6.86 17.81
CA ASN A 172 3.54 -7.40 19.11
C ASN A 172 4.70 -7.52 20.12
N LYS A 173 5.87 -8.01 19.67
CA LYS A 173 7.06 -8.10 20.52
C LYS A 173 7.53 -6.73 21.05
N CYS A 174 7.30 -5.66 20.29
CA CYS A 174 7.62 -4.29 20.70
C CYS A 174 6.46 -3.58 21.43
N GLY A 175 5.37 -4.28 21.76
CA GLY A 175 4.19 -3.66 22.36
C GLY A 175 3.46 -2.67 21.44
N GLN A 176 3.68 -2.76 20.14
CA GLN A 176 3.09 -1.87 19.13
C GLN A 176 1.95 -2.57 18.38
N LEU A 177 0.98 -1.78 17.93
CA LEU A 177 -0.19 -2.30 17.21
C LEU A 177 -0.44 -1.50 15.93
N CYS A 178 -0.67 -2.22 14.84
CA CYS A 178 -1.14 -1.60 13.60
C CYS A 178 -2.61 -1.16 13.74
N ARG A 179 -2.88 0.13 13.54
CA ARG A 179 -4.22 0.72 13.68
C ARG A 179 -5.11 0.60 12.45
N CYS A 180 -4.65 0.01 11.34
CA CYS A 180 -5.45 -0.09 10.12
C CYS A 180 -6.73 -0.90 10.33
N ILE A 181 -7.74 -0.67 9.49
CA ILE A 181 -9.04 -1.36 9.56
C ILE A 181 -8.87 -2.88 9.61
N ARG A 182 -8.03 -3.46 8.73
CA ARG A 182 -7.84 -4.91 8.66
C ARG A 182 -7.25 -5.53 9.93
N CYS A 183 -6.36 -4.81 10.63
CA CYS A 183 -5.77 -5.31 11.88
C CYS A 183 -6.73 -5.24 13.06
N ARG A 184 -7.75 -4.39 12.98
CA ARG A 184 -8.79 -4.19 14.00
C ARG A 184 -10.09 -4.94 13.71
N GLU A 185 -10.13 -5.80 12.69
CA GLU A 185 -11.30 -6.66 12.44
C GLU A 185 -11.58 -7.58 13.62
N VAL A 186 -12.86 -7.70 13.98
CA VAL A 186 -13.35 -8.48 15.12
C VAL A 186 -12.95 -9.95 15.03
N LYS A 187 -12.98 -10.55 13.84
CA LYS A 187 -12.62 -11.96 13.58
C LYS A 187 -13.31 -12.90 14.58
N LYS A 188 -12.49 -13.60 15.41
CA LYS A 188 -12.99 -14.56 16.41
C LYS A 188 -13.47 -13.93 17.72
N ASN A 189 -13.32 -12.62 17.90
CA ASN A 189 -13.64 -11.92 19.15
C ASN A 189 -15.10 -11.39 19.19
N MET A 190 -16.02 -12.10 18.54
CA MET A 190 -17.45 -11.72 18.46
C MET A 190 -18.12 -11.59 19.82
N ASN A 191 -17.66 -12.34 20.81
CA ASN A 191 -18.11 -12.28 22.19
C ASN A 191 -17.84 -10.96 22.89
N MET A 192 -16.92 -10.13 22.37
CA MET A 192 -16.55 -8.83 22.93
C MET A 192 -17.34 -7.66 22.35
N ILE A 193 -18.25 -7.90 21.41
CA ILE A 193 -19.00 -6.84 20.70
C ILE A 193 -19.82 -5.97 21.68
N HIS A 194 -20.36 -6.55 22.74
CA HIS A 194 -21.16 -5.84 23.74
C HIS A 194 -20.38 -4.77 24.50
N LEU A 195 -19.04 -4.83 24.50
CA LEU A 195 -18.14 -3.84 25.09
C LEU A 195 -17.72 -2.76 24.11
N ALA A 196 -18.04 -2.93 22.83
CA ALA A 196 -17.60 -2.03 21.79
C ALA A 196 -18.42 -0.74 21.76
N ARG A 197 -17.76 0.38 21.43
CA ARG A 197 -18.38 1.71 21.37
C ARG A 197 -18.22 2.32 19.98
N SER A 198 -19.18 3.17 19.61
CA SER A 198 -19.07 3.97 18.38
C SER A 198 -17.97 5.03 18.53
N VAL A 199 -17.10 5.12 17.54
CA VAL A 199 -16.04 6.12 17.45
C VAL A 199 -16.11 6.79 16.09
N VAL A 200 -16.22 8.11 16.07
CA VAL A 200 -16.18 8.94 14.88
C VAL A 200 -14.80 9.58 14.75
N ARG A 201 -14.19 9.46 13.58
CA ARG A 201 -12.94 10.15 13.24
C ARG A 201 -13.19 11.03 12.03
N THR A 202 -12.81 12.29 12.17
CA THR A 202 -13.01 13.28 11.11
C THR A 202 -11.64 13.66 10.54
N TYR A 203 -11.53 13.72 9.22
CA TYR A 203 -10.31 14.09 8.53
C TYR A 203 -10.61 14.75 7.18
N GLU A 204 -9.67 15.56 6.71
CA GLU A 204 -9.75 16.18 5.40
C GLU A 204 -9.31 15.20 4.30
N SER A 205 -10.07 15.15 3.21
CA SER A 205 -9.80 14.27 2.08
C SER A 205 -10.22 14.93 0.77
N SER A 206 -9.22 15.27 -0.07
CA SER A 206 -9.43 15.76 -1.44
C SER A 206 -10.40 16.95 -1.56
N GLY A 207 -10.31 17.91 -0.63
CA GLY A 207 -11.12 19.13 -0.61
C GLY A 207 -12.48 18.98 0.06
N GLY A 208 -12.72 17.89 0.74
CA GLY A 208 -13.91 17.65 1.57
C GLY A 208 -13.55 17.06 2.93
N THR A 209 -14.50 17.06 3.84
CA THR A 209 -14.35 16.45 5.16
C THR A 209 -15.00 15.07 5.17
N GLU A 210 -14.25 14.03 5.55
CA GLU A 210 -14.77 12.67 5.73
C GLU A 210 -14.97 12.34 7.21
N HIS A 211 -16.06 11.64 7.50
CA HIS A 211 -16.38 11.10 8.83
C HIS A 211 -16.32 9.59 8.79
N PHE A 212 -15.26 9.02 9.38
CA PHE A 212 -15.10 7.57 9.50
C PHE A 212 -15.72 7.08 10.81
N ILE A 213 -16.86 6.42 10.68
CA ILE A 213 -17.59 5.84 11.82
C ILE A 213 -17.21 4.37 11.98
N SER A 214 -16.81 3.97 13.16
CA SER A 214 -16.43 2.59 13.47
C SER A 214 -16.89 2.18 14.86
N ILE A 215 -17.12 0.89 15.05
CA ILE A 215 -17.40 0.28 16.35
C ILE A 215 -16.09 -0.34 16.84
N ASN A 216 -15.57 0.12 17.95
CA ASN A 216 -14.28 -0.30 18.50
C ASN A 216 -14.38 -0.75 19.96
N HIS A 217 -13.54 -1.72 20.32
CA HIS A 217 -13.27 -2.17 21.67
C HIS A 217 -11.79 -2.00 21.98
#